data_9779ffbfd13972befe68d6873e322c73
#
_entry.id   9779ffbfd13972befe68d6873e322c73
#
_cell.length_a   1.000
_cell.length_b   1.000
_cell.length_c   1.000
_cell.angle_alpha   90.00
_cell.angle_beta   90.00
_cell.angle_gamma   90.00
#
_symmetry.space_group_name_H-M   'P 1'
#
loop_
_entity.id
_entity.type
_entity.pdbx_description
1 polymer ?
#
loop_
_entity_poly.entity_id
_entity_poly.type
_entity_poly.pdbx_seq_one_letter_code
_entity_poly.pdbx_strand_id
1 'polypeptide(L)'
;LERMAWMLEELGNPQDNLKAVHIVGTNGKGSTVNALQTIFSQAGYEVGTFTSPYIIDFKERISINGQMISEENLLGLVERVKPVVERLPKETEHENATEFEIITVLMFLYFGQVHPVDIAFIEAGMGGLHDSTNLFSPLAVICPSIGLDHQAVLGNTHAEIATEKAGVLKNGASFIYATDRTDVRDVFKQKANEEGSKTYELGKDFTAEGSSHSFDFIYKEQRLEGIALAMAGQHQVANASLAIMASLLLQKDYPKVTPELIKDALAHASWLGRTEFLMPNLMIDGAHNNESVKVLIDLLRSEYADKDIELLFAAIDTKPIDSMLAQLESVGDLTVTSFEYPNSVKLDKYPVTYKQVSDFQTWIEEHVTANDDKLYVITGSLYFISQVRKWILEQESAV
;
A
#
# COMPACT_ATOMS: atom_id res chain seq x y z
N LEU A 1 4.73 -5.43 20.90
CA LEU A 1 4.11 -6.71 20.47
C LEU A 1 3.52 -7.51 21.63
N GLU A 2 3.93 -7.26 22.87
CA GLU A 2 3.46 -8.01 24.05
C GLU A 2 1.95 -7.91 24.26
N ARG A 3 1.35 -6.71 24.10
CA ARG A 3 -0.10 -6.53 24.13
C ARG A 3 -0.84 -7.38 23.10
N MET A 4 -0.31 -7.38 21.87
CA MET A 4 -0.85 -8.20 20.79
C MET A 4 -0.78 -9.69 21.09
N ALA A 5 0.38 -10.16 21.56
CA ALA A 5 0.57 -11.56 21.91
C ALA A 5 -0.40 -12.01 23.00
N TRP A 6 -0.58 -11.21 24.05
CA TRP A 6 -1.53 -11.50 25.12
C TRP A 6 -2.97 -11.57 24.61
N MET A 7 -3.41 -10.57 23.81
CA MET A 7 -4.78 -10.57 23.26
C MET A 7 -5.04 -11.77 22.34
N LEU A 8 -4.05 -12.14 21.52
CA LEU A 8 -4.18 -13.28 20.62
C LEU A 8 -4.20 -14.61 21.38
N GLU A 9 -3.40 -14.76 22.44
CA GLU A 9 -3.43 -15.93 23.33
C GLU A 9 -4.81 -16.12 23.96
N GLU A 10 -5.43 -15.04 24.48
CA GLU A 10 -6.78 -15.04 25.03
C GLU A 10 -7.87 -15.44 24.00
N LEU A 11 -7.57 -15.26 22.71
CA LEU A 11 -8.45 -15.63 21.60
C LEU A 11 -8.08 -17.01 20.98
N GLY A 12 -7.13 -17.73 21.56
CA GLY A 12 -6.70 -19.05 21.11
C GLY A 12 -5.73 -19.03 19.93
N ASN A 13 -4.92 -17.99 19.81
CA ASN A 13 -3.86 -17.81 18.79
C ASN A 13 -4.35 -18.02 17.35
N PRO A 14 -5.35 -17.26 16.87
CA PRO A 14 -5.91 -17.41 15.52
C PRO A 14 -4.88 -17.20 14.41
N GLN A 15 -3.82 -16.41 14.65
CA GLN A 15 -2.74 -16.15 13.70
C GLN A 15 -1.93 -17.40 13.33
N ASP A 16 -1.90 -18.43 14.17
CA ASP A 16 -1.15 -19.66 13.92
C ASP A 16 -1.77 -20.51 12.80
N ASN A 17 -3.04 -20.28 12.49
CA ASN A 17 -3.75 -20.96 11.41
C ASN A 17 -3.59 -20.26 10.05
N LEU A 18 -2.95 -19.09 10.00
CA LEU A 18 -2.85 -18.31 8.77
C LEU A 18 -1.78 -18.83 7.82
N LYS A 19 -2.16 -18.98 6.55
CA LYS A 19 -1.23 -19.03 5.42
C LYS A 19 -1.19 -17.63 4.81
N ALA A 20 -0.12 -16.90 5.03
CA ALA A 20 -0.08 -15.49 4.65
C ALA A 20 1.30 -15.05 4.12
N VAL A 21 1.27 -14.06 3.24
CA VAL A 21 2.43 -13.31 2.77
C VAL A 21 2.45 -11.97 3.48
N HIS A 22 3.60 -11.54 3.96
CA HIS A 22 3.78 -10.28 4.65
C HIS A 22 4.39 -9.24 3.72
N ILE A 23 3.72 -8.14 3.53
CA ILE A 23 4.17 -7.05 2.65
C ILE A 23 4.60 -5.87 3.53
N VAL A 24 5.90 -5.56 3.50
CA VAL A 24 6.51 -4.42 4.17
C VAL A 24 7.03 -3.44 3.12
N GLY A 25 7.47 -2.26 3.51
CA GLY A 25 8.05 -1.29 2.57
C GLY A 25 7.58 0.13 2.85
N THR A 26 8.21 1.10 2.20
CA THR A 26 7.81 2.49 2.30
C THR A 26 6.64 2.78 1.36
N ASN A 27 6.80 2.55 0.07
CA ASN A 27 5.79 2.74 -0.95
C ASN A 27 5.52 1.42 -1.71
N GLY A 28 4.36 1.30 -2.33
CA GLY A 28 4.01 0.16 -3.19
C GLY A 28 3.37 -1.03 -2.47
N LYS A 29 3.25 -1.02 -1.14
CA LYS A 29 2.65 -2.13 -0.37
C LYS A 29 1.23 -2.47 -0.83
N GLY A 30 0.32 -1.49 -0.79
CA GLY A 30 -1.08 -1.68 -1.17
C GLY A 30 -1.25 -2.12 -2.63
N SER A 31 -0.48 -1.55 -3.56
CA SER A 31 -0.50 -1.98 -4.98
C SER A 31 -0.03 -3.43 -5.14
N THR A 32 0.99 -3.84 -4.40
CA THR A 32 1.49 -5.23 -4.41
C THR A 32 0.46 -6.20 -3.81
N VAL A 33 -0.15 -5.84 -2.68
CA VAL A 33 -1.26 -6.61 -2.08
C VAL A 33 -2.41 -6.77 -3.07
N ASN A 34 -2.81 -5.69 -3.73
CA ASN A 34 -3.91 -5.72 -4.69
C ASN A 34 -3.60 -6.58 -5.92
N ALA A 35 -2.39 -6.52 -6.45
CA ALA A 35 -1.95 -7.38 -7.55
C ALA A 35 -2.04 -8.86 -7.15
N LEU A 36 -1.53 -9.24 -5.99
CA LEU A 36 -1.59 -10.60 -5.46
C LEU A 36 -3.02 -11.05 -5.20
N GLN A 37 -3.82 -10.20 -4.57
CA GLN A 37 -5.24 -10.50 -4.31
C GLN A 37 -5.98 -10.77 -5.62
N THR A 38 -5.78 -9.94 -6.64
CA THR A 38 -6.46 -10.10 -7.93
C THR A 38 -6.04 -11.41 -8.61
N ILE A 39 -4.74 -11.73 -8.61
CA ILE A 39 -4.22 -12.98 -9.18
C ILE A 39 -4.82 -14.21 -8.48
N PHE A 40 -4.74 -14.28 -7.16
CA PHE A 40 -5.16 -15.47 -6.42
C PHE A 40 -6.69 -15.62 -6.35
N SER A 41 -7.44 -14.52 -6.26
CA SER A 41 -8.91 -14.55 -6.32
C SER A 41 -9.40 -15.00 -7.68
N GLN A 42 -8.80 -14.53 -8.77
CA GLN A 42 -9.14 -14.96 -10.14
C GLN A 42 -8.80 -16.42 -10.36
N ALA A 43 -7.79 -16.96 -9.69
CA ALA A 43 -7.47 -18.38 -9.71
C ALA A 43 -8.50 -19.26 -8.97
N GLY A 44 -9.46 -18.65 -8.27
CA GLY A 44 -10.51 -19.33 -7.52
C GLY A 44 -10.16 -19.68 -6.08
N TYR A 45 -9.12 -19.06 -5.52
CA TYR A 45 -8.84 -19.14 -4.09
C TYR A 45 -9.61 -18.08 -3.33
N GLU A 46 -9.91 -18.37 -2.06
CA GLU A 46 -10.45 -17.40 -1.14
C GLU A 46 -9.32 -16.62 -0.49
N VAL A 47 -9.25 -15.33 -0.79
CA VAL A 47 -8.09 -14.48 -0.49
C VAL A 47 -8.46 -13.41 0.53
N GLY A 48 -7.80 -13.45 1.69
CA GLY A 48 -7.87 -12.37 2.67
C GLY A 48 -6.85 -11.27 2.36
N THR A 49 -7.22 -10.03 2.58
CA THR A 49 -6.29 -8.89 2.54
C THR A 49 -6.43 -8.01 3.77
N PHE A 50 -5.29 -7.53 4.25
CA PHE A 50 -5.21 -6.51 5.29
C PHE A 50 -4.38 -5.34 4.79
N THR A 51 -4.99 -4.15 4.71
CA THR A 51 -4.37 -2.96 4.14
C THR A 51 -4.60 -1.73 5.01
N SER A 52 -3.69 -0.75 4.93
CA SER A 52 -3.79 0.52 5.63
C SER A 52 -3.05 1.64 4.88
N PRO A 53 -3.53 2.90 4.98
CA PRO A 53 -4.83 3.32 5.49
C PRO A 53 -5.97 2.94 4.52
N TYR A 54 -7.21 3.11 4.96
CA TYR A 54 -8.39 2.96 4.09
C TYR A 54 -8.64 4.25 3.27
N ILE A 55 -9.31 4.11 2.13
CA ILE A 55 -9.65 5.21 1.21
C ILE A 55 -11.11 5.64 1.35
N ILE A 56 -12.03 4.70 1.44
CA ILE A 56 -13.49 4.95 1.47
C ILE A 56 -14.07 4.65 2.84
N ASP A 57 -13.82 3.46 3.35
CA ASP A 57 -14.45 2.93 4.55
C ASP A 57 -13.46 2.14 5.39
N PHE A 58 -13.52 2.29 6.70
CA PHE A 58 -12.70 1.56 7.66
C PHE A 58 -12.71 0.04 7.42
N LYS A 59 -13.84 -0.50 6.94
CA LYS A 59 -14.00 -1.93 6.65
C LYS A 59 -13.11 -2.45 5.52
N GLU A 60 -12.59 -1.57 4.65
CA GLU A 60 -11.62 -1.96 3.60
C GLU A 60 -10.35 -2.59 4.14
N ARG A 61 -9.98 -2.26 5.38
CA ARG A 61 -8.79 -2.80 6.03
C ARG A 61 -8.79 -4.33 6.08
N ILE A 62 -9.98 -4.94 6.18
CA ILE A 62 -10.19 -6.40 6.16
C ILE A 62 -11.09 -6.74 4.99
N SER A 63 -10.55 -7.41 3.99
CA SER A 63 -11.32 -7.77 2.80
C SER A 63 -11.11 -9.24 2.43
N ILE A 64 -12.12 -9.82 1.76
CA ILE A 64 -12.03 -11.14 1.14
C ILE A 64 -12.37 -11.00 -0.35
N ASN A 65 -11.49 -11.48 -1.20
CA ASN A 65 -11.62 -11.39 -2.67
C ASN A 65 -11.92 -9.96 -3.15
N GLY A 66 -11.26 -8.95 -2.56
CA GLY A 66 -11.44 -7.55 -2.88
C GLY A 66 -12.74 -6.91 -2.35
N GLN A 67 -13.54 -7.65 -1.60
CA GLN A 67 -14.76 -7.16 -0.96
C GLN A 67 -14.50 -6.89 0.52
N MET A 68 -14.76 -5.65 0.97
CA MET A 68 -14.62 -5.29 2.38
C MET A 68 -15.51 -6.15 3.28
N ILE A 69 -15.04 -6.41 4.51
CA ILE A 69 -15.81 -7.12 5.51
C ILE A 69 -17.20 -6.48 5.70
N SER A 70 -18.24 -7.29 5.86
CA SER A 70 -19.58 -6.79 6.15
C SER A 70 -19.65 -6.16 7.55
N GLU A 71 -20.57 -5.22 7.72
CA GLU A 71 -20.82 -4.62 9.04
C GLU A 71 -21.20 -5.69 10.09
N GLU A 72 -22.03 -6.65 9.71
CA GLU A 72 -22.43 -7.78 10.57
C GLU A 72 -21.22 -8.59 11.04
N ASN A 73 -20.34 -8.98 10.13
CA ASN A 73 -19.14 -9.72 10.48
C ASN A 73 -18.16 -8.90 11.35
N LEU A 74 -17.99 -7.61 11.02
CA LEU A 74 -17.15 -6.73 11.81
C LEU A 74 -17.69 -6.55 13.23
N LEU A 75 -18.99 -6.32 13.40
CA LEU A 75 -19.64 -6.22 14.72
C LEU A 75 -19.49 -7.53 15.52
N GLY A 76 -19.71 -8.67 14.89
CA GLY A 76 -19.52 -9.98 15.54
C GLY A 76 -18.09 -10.21 16.03
N LEU A 77 -17.09 -9.76 15.27
CA LEU A 77 -15.68 -9.78 15.71
C LEU A 77 -15.44 -8.82 16.89
N VAL A 78 -15.99 -7.61 16.82
CA VAL A 78 -15.86 -6.61 17.90
C VAL A 78 -16.46 -7.14 19.19
N GLU A 79 -17.64 -7.78 19.15
CA GLU A 79 -18.26 -8.39 20.32
C GLU A 79 -17.37 -9.46 20.99
N ARG A 80 -16.63 -10.22 20.20
CA ARG A 80 -15.70 -11.24 20.71
C ARG A 80 -14.40 -10.63 21.25
N VAL A 81 -13.86 -9.59 20.62
CA VAL A 81 -12.56 -8.99 20.94
C VAL A 81 -12.67 -7.95 22.07
N LYS A 82 -13.78 -7.22 22.14
CA LYS A 82 -14.01 -6.17 23.15
C LYS A 82 -13.73 -6.62 24.58
N PRO A 83 -14.25 -7.76 25.10
CA PRO A 83 -13.97 -8.21 26.45
C PRO A 83 -12.48 -8.45 26.69
N VAL A 84 -11.73 -8.96 25.70
CA VAL A 84 -10.29 -9.19 25.80
C VAL A 84 -9.55 -7.86 25.88
N VAL A 85 -9.88 -6.91 25.03
CA VAL A 85 -9.29 -5.55 25.03
C VAL A 85 -9.54 -4.84 26.39
N GLU A 86 -10.75 -4.94 26.93
CA GLU A 86 -11.09 -4.33 28.23
C GLU A 86 -10.40 -4.97 29.44
N ARG A 87 -10.00 -6.23 29.33
CA ARG A 87 -9.25 -6.96 30.36
C ARG A 87 -7.76 -6.66 30.33
N LEU A 88 -7.19 -6.34 29.14
CA LEU A 88 -5.76 -6.10 28.97
C LEU A 88 -5.14 -5.20 30.05
N PRO A 89 -5.60 -3.94 30.28
CA PRO A 89 -5.02 -3.07 31.30
C PRO A 89 -5.38 -3.46 32.74
N LYS A 90 -6.33 -4.36 32.94
CA LYS A 90 -6.76 -4.81 34.27
C LYS A 90 -6.02 -6.05 34.75
N GLU A 91 -5.61 -6.90 33.80
CA GLU A 91 -4.99 -8.21 34.08
C GLU A 91 -3.49 -8.22 33.77
N THR A 92 -2.97 -7.16 33.15
CA THR A 92 -1.55 -7.01 32.82
C THR A 92 -1.02 -5.64 33.27
N GLU A 93 0.29 -5.46 33.18
CA GLU A 93 0.94 -4.14 33.38
C GLU A 93 0.91 -3.25 32.10
N HIS A 94 0.25 -3.70 31.04
CA HIS A 94 0.19 -2.99 29.78
C HIS A 94 -0.89 -1.91 29.79
N GLU A 95 -0.64 -0.85 28.99
CA GLU A 95 -1.64 0.17 28.69
C GLU A 95 -2.74 -0.37 27.75
N ASN A 96 -3.77 0.44 27.52
CA ASN A 96 -4.82 0.13 26.55
C ASN A 96 -4.25 -0.17 25.15
N ALA A 97 -4.88 -1.09 24.45
CA ALA A 97 -4.56 -1.37 23.05
C ALA A 97 -4.87 -0.16 22.17
N THR A 98 -4.02 0.06 21.16
CA THR A 98 -4.24 1.07 20.13
C THR A 98 -5.30 0.61 19.13
N GLU A 99 -5.86 1.56 18.37
CA GLU A 99 -6.80 1.24 17.27
C GLU A 99 -6.19 0.24 16.29
N PHE A 100 -4.93 0.44 15.91
CA PHE A 100 -4.27 -0.44 14.95
C PHE A 100 -4.02 -1.85 15.51
N GLU A 101 -3.69 -1.97 16.80
CA GLU A 101 -3.62 -3.27 17.46
C GLU A 101 -4.97 -3.98 17.46
N ILE A 102 -6.05 -3.28 17.77
CA ILE A 102 -7.41 -3.84 17.80
C ILE A 102 -7.83 -4.35 16.41
N ILE A 103 -7.70 -3.53 15.36
CA ILE A 103 -8.08 -3.95 14.01
C ILE A 103 -7.22 -5.12 13.50
N THR A 104 -5.96 -5.18 13.91
CA THR A 104 -5.06 -6.29 13.59
C THR A 104 -5.49 -7.59 14.28
N VAL A 105 -5.92 -7.53 15.54
CA VAL A 105 -6.50 -8.67 16.25
C VAL A 105 -7.79 -9.14 15.57
N LEU A 106 -8.67 -8.21 15.18
CA LEU A 106 -9.90 -8.53 14.43
C LEU A 106 -9.58 -9.27 13.13
N MET A 107 -8.57 -8.81 12.38
CA MET A 107 -8.13 -9.47 11.16
C MET A 107 -7.63 -10.89 11.41
N PHE A 108 -6.75 -11.10 12.40
CA PHE A 108 -6.25 -12.43 12.71
C PHE A 108 -7.37 -13.37 13.14
N LEU A 109 -8.31 -12.89 13.96
CA LEU A 109 -9.47 -13.65 14.37
C LEU A 109 -10.36 -14.02 13.18
N TYR A 110 -10.58 -13.07 12.27
CA TYR A 110 -11.43 -13.26 11.10
C TYR A 110 -10.83 -14.32 10.17
N PHE A 111 -9.61 -14.11 9.70
CA PHE A 111 -8.96 -15.01 8.73
C PHE A 111 -8.50 -16.34 9.35
N GLY A 112 -8.24 -16.38 10.64
CA GLY A 112 -7.73 -17.59 11.30
C GLY A 112 -8.80 -18.52 11.88
N GLN A 113 -9.97 -17.98 12.24
CA GLN A 113 -11.02 -18.78 12.92
C GLN A 113 -12.43 -18.57 12.38
N VAL A 114 -12.86 -17.30 12.15
CA VAL A 114 -14.28 -17.01 11.85
C VAL A 114 -14.58 -17.27 10.38
N HIS A 115 -13.70 -16.84 9.51
CA HIS A 115 -13.77 -17.05 8.07
C HIS A 115 -12.38 -17.43 7.53
N PRO A 116 -11.94 -18.68 7.74
CA PRO A 116 -10.64 -19.12 7.27
C PRO A 116 -10.51 -18.94 5.75
N VAL A 117 -9.38 -18.35 5.32
CA VAL A 117 -9.07 -18.09 3.92
C VAL A 117 -8.00 -19.08 3.42
N ASP A 118 -7.93 -19.29 2.10
CA ASP A 118 -6.90 -20.13 1.51
C ASP A 118 -5.51 -19.52 1.62
N ILE A 119 -5.44 -18.20 1.47
CA ILE A 119 -4.23 -17.38 1.62
C ILE A 119 -4.61 -15.94 2.01
N ALA A 120 -3.76 -15.28 2.78
CA ALA A 120 -3.90 -13.86 3.09
C ALA A 120 -2.66 -13.07 2.65
N PHE A 121 -2.87 -11.84 2.21
CA PHE A 121 -1.82 -10.85 1.93
C PHE A 121 -1.95 -9.72 2.93
N ILE A 122 -0.96 -9.60 3.82
CA ILE A 122 -1.00 -8.72 4.99
C ILE A 122 0.00 -7.60 4.81
N GLU A 123 -0.50 -6.38 4.71
CA GLU A 123 0.31 -5.16 4.69
C GLU A 123 0.66 -4.77 6.13
N ALA A 124 1.95 -4.56 6.42
CA ALA A 124 2.40 -3.96 7.67
C ALA A 124 1.97 -2.48 7.75
N GLY A 125 1.55 -2.05 8.92
CA GLY A 125 1.13 -0.66 9.13
C GLY A 125 2.31 0.30 9.09
N MET A 126 3.33 0.04 9.90
CA MET A 126 4.54 0.86 9.98
C MET A 126 5.75 0.01 10.37
N GLY A 127 6.85 0.16 9.62
CA GLY A 127 8.06 -0.62 9.90
C GLY A 127 7.88 -2.10 9.58
N GLY A 128 8.11 -2.94 10.53
CA GLY A 128 8.00 -4.40 10.41
C GLY A 128 8.28 -5.11 11.74
N LEU A 129 9.49 -4.98 12.27
CA LEU A 129 9.94 -5.67 13.48
C LEU A 129 8.98 -5.50 14.66
N HIS A 130 8.51 -4.29 14.88
CA HIS A 130 7.62 -3.92 15.98
C HIS A 130 6.17 -3.69 15.52
N ASP A 131 5.86 -3.94 14.24
CA ASP A 131 4.50 -3.76 13.72
C ASP A 131 3.53 -4.78 14.32
N SER A 132 2.31 -4.35 14.59
CA SER A 132 1.27 -5.20 15.19
C SER A 132 0.95 -6.44 14.35
N THR A 133 1.24 -6.41 13.04
CA THR A 133 1.06 -7.57 12.15
C THR A 133 2.14 -8.64 12.30
N ASN A 134 3.27 -8.35 12.97
CA ASN A 134 4.42 -9.25 13.04
C ASN A 134 4.27 -10.41 14.05
N LEU A 135 3.15 -11.14 14.00
CA LEU A 135 2.83 -12.23 14.94
C LEU A 135 2.43 -13.55 14.24
N PHE A 136 2.70 -13.68 12.96
CA PHE A 136 2.52 -14.92 12.20
C PHE A 136 3.81 -15.33 11.50
N SER A 137 3.85 -16.58 11.04
CA SER A 137 4.97 -17.10 10.23
C SER A 137 4.66 -16.93 8.75
N PRO A 138 5.34 -16.03 8.03
CA PRO A 138 5.01 -15.74 6.64
C PRO A 138 5.46 -16.85 5.69
N LEU A 139 4.67 -17.11 4.63
CA LEU A 139 5.07 -17.94 3.50
C LEU A 139 6.17 -17.27 2.67
N ALA A 140 6.05 -15.97 2.52
CA ALA A 140 7.02 -15.09 1.87
C ALA A 140 6.90 -13.69 2.46
N VAL A 141 7.98 -12.91 2.33
CA VAL A 141 8.02 -11.47 2.66
C VAL A 141 8.32 -10.71 1.38
N ILE A 142 7.58 -9.63 1.14
CA ILE A 142 7.79 -8.76 -0.02
C ILE A 142 8.08 -7.35 0.45
N CYS A 143 9.12 -6.72 -0.09
CA CYS A 143 9.47 -5.33 0.16
C CYS A 143 9.61 -4.55 -1.16
N PRO A 144 8.56 -3.81 -1.59
CA PRO A 144 8.58 -3.07 -2.85
C PRO A 144 9.59 -1.93 -2.89
N SER A 145 9.78 -1.24 -1.77
CA SER A 145 10.71 -0.10 -1.71
C SER A 145 11.14 0.23 -0.29
N ILE A 146 12.30 0.86 -0.18
CA ILE A 146 12.78 1.52 1.03
C ILE A 146 13.01 3.00 0.72
N GLY A 147 12.39 3.87 1.48
CA GLY A 147 12.54 5.32 1.42
C GLY A 147 12.50 5.94 2.81
N LEU A 148 12.85 7.22 2.90
CA LEU A 148 12.87 7.96 4.16
C LEU A 148 11.45 8.42 4.52
N ASP A 149 10.75 7.61 5.27
CA ASP A 149 9.44 7.94 5.86
C ASP A 149 9.37 7.44 7.31
N HIS A 150 8.55 8.09 8.13
CA HIS A 150 8.43 7.80 9.56
C HIS A 150 9.77 7.80 10.33
N GLN A 151 10.69 8.70 9.96
CA GLN A 151 12.06 8.74 10.47
C GLN A 151 12.14 8.86 12.00
N ALA A 152 11.20 9.56 12.62
CA ALA A 152 11.14 9.68 14.08
C ALA A 152 10.95 8.33 14.80
N VAL A 153 10.48 7.31 14.11
CA VAL A 153 10.20 5.98 14.67
C VAL A 153 11.11 4.90 14.09
N LEU A 154 11.34 4.93 12.77
CA LEU A 154 12.03 3.84 12.06
C LEU A 154 13.52 4.06 11.87
N GLY A 155 14.02 5.28 12.10
CA GLY A 155 15.43 5.63 11.90
C GLY A 155 15.64 6.68 10.80
N ASN A 156 16.85 7.23 10.77
CA ASN A 156 17.22 8.37 9.93
C ASN A 156 17.91 7.97 8.62
N THR A 157 18.22 6.69 8.45
CA THR A 157 18.89 6.15 7.28
C THR A 157 18.08 5.06 6.61
N HIS A 158 18.32 4.85 5.32
CA HIS A 158 17.70 3.75 4.58
C HIS A 158 18.03 2.38 5.18
N ALA A 159 19.26 2.20 5.68
CA ALA A 159 19.69 0.96 6.32
C ALA A 159 18.93 0.68 7.62
N GLU A 160 18.70 1.69 8.47
CA GLU A 160 17.89 1.55 9.70
C GLU A 160 16.46 1.19 9.37
N ILE A 161 15.84 1.90 8.42
CA ILE A 161 14.46 1.62 7.96
C ILE A 161 14.37 0.22 7.34
N ALA A 162 15.37 -0.21 6.56
CA ALA A 162 15.44 -1.54 5.99
C ALA A 162 15.53 -2.62 7.09
N THR A 163 16.29 -2.37 8.15
CA THR A 163 16.42 -3.27 9.30
C THR A 163 15.08 -3.48 9.99
N GLU A 164 14.35 -2.40 10.26
CA GLU A 164 13.01 -2.45 10.85
C GLU A 164 12.05 -3.26 9.97
N LYS A 165 12.04 -3.00 8.66
CA LYS A 165 11.13 -3.67 7.73
C LYS A 165 11.48 -5.14 7.52
N ALA A 166 12.76 -5.49 7.43
CA ALA A 166 13.21 -6.87 7.32
C ALA A 166 12.98 -7.70 8.59
N GLY A 167 12.67 -7.06 9.71
CA GLY A 167 12.40 -7.72 10.98
C GLY A 167 11.19 -8.67 11.01
N VAL A 168 10.36 -8.67 9.95
CA VAL A 168 9.27 -9.64 9.78
C VAL A 168 9.72 -10.95 9.14
N LEU A 169 10.93 -11.00 8.59
CA LEU A 169 11.46 -12.21 7.96
C LEU A 169 11.80 -13.25 9.03
N LYS A 170 11.23 -14.46 8.87
CA LYS A 170 11.33 -15.56 9.84
C LYS A 170 11.32 -16.91 9.15
N ASN A 171 11.89 -17.90 9.82
CA ASN A 171 11.69 -19.33 9.53
C ASN A 171 11.99 -19.73 8.08
N GLY A 172 12.97 -19.11 7.45
CA GLY A 172 13.37 -19.44 6.08
C GLY A 172 12.39 -19.01 4.99
N ALA A 173 11.46 -18.10 5.31
CA ALA A 173 10.52 -17.55 4.32
C ALA A 173 11.27 -16.89 3.15
N SER A 174 10.75 -17.03 1.93
CA SER A 174 11.32 -16.37 0.75
C SER A 174 11.23 -14.84 0.90
N PHE A 175 12.31 -14.13 0.60
CA PHE A 175 12.34 -12.67 0.66
C PHE A 175 12.48 -12.05 -0.73
N ILE A 176 11.44 -11.39 -1.18
CA ILE A 176 11.31 -10.80 -2.52
C ILE A 176 11.35 -9.30 -2.38
N TYR A 177 12.26 -8.61 -3.04
CA TYR A 177 12.40 -7.17 -2.88
C TYR A 177 12.95 -6.45 -4.12
N ALA A 178 12.77 -5.14 -4.12
CA ALA A 178 13.39 -4.21 -5.07
C ALA A 178 14.20 -3.17 -4.31
N THR A 179 15.43 -2.93 -4.77
CA THR A 179 16.26 -1.82 -4.27
C THR A 179 17.38 -1.51 -5.28
N ASP A 180 17.70 -0.22 -5.42
CA ASP A 180 18.88 0.27 -6.14
C ASP A 180 20.06 0.57 -5.19
N ARG A 181 19.82 0.46 -3.86
CA ARG A 181 20.76 0.84 -2.82
C ARG A 181 21.56 -0.34 -2.28
N THR A 182 22.88 -0.19 -2.23
CA THR A 182 23.77 -1.22 -1.69
C THR A 182 23.59 -1.40 -0.18
N ASP A 183 23.46 -0.31 0.59
CA ASP A 183 23.25 -0.37 2.04
C ASP A 183 21.97 -1.12 2.44
N VAL A 184 20.88 -0.92 1.72
CA VAL A 184 19.62 -1.66 1.91
C VAL A 184 19.81 -3.14 1.56
N ARG A 185 20.44 -3.42 0.44
CA ARG A 185 20.71 -4.80 -0.02
C ARG A 185 21.55 -5.58 0.98
N ASP A 186 22.56 -4.95 1.56
CA ASP A 186 23.43 -5.57 2.56
C ASP A 186 22.65 -5.96 3.82
N VAL A 187 21.78 -5.07 4.30
CA VAL A 187 20.88 -5.34 5.43
C VAL A 187 19.94 -6.52 5.12
N PHE A 188 19.32 -6.53 3.93
CA PHE A 188 18.39 -7.59 3.54
C PHE A 188 19.07 -8.95 3.40
N LYS A 189 20.27 -8.99 2.82
CA LYS A 189 21.04 -10.22 2.71
C LYS A 189 21.53 -10.74 4.06
N GLN A 190 21.96 -9.84 4.95
CA GLN A 190 22.34 -10.23 6.29
C GLN A 190 21.16 -10.87 7.02
N LYS A 191 20.01 -10.21 7.04
CA LYS A 191 18.81 -10.72 7.71
C LYS A 191 18.34 -12.05 7.11
N ALA A 192 18.37 -12.17 5.79
CA ALA A 192 18.00 -13.41 5.12
C ALA A 192 18.95 -14.57 5.49
N ASN A 193 20.24 -14.33 5.60
CA ASN A 193 21.21 -15.34 6.06
C ASN A 193 20.95 -15.76 7.51
N GLU A 194 20.65 -14.81 8.39
CA GLU A 194 20.31 -15.10 9.80
C GLU A 194 19.08 -16.01 9.92
N GLU A 195 18.08 -15.81 9.07
CA GLU A 195 16.83 -16.57 9.07
C GLU A 195 16.84 -17.83 8.16
N GLY A 196 17.92 -18.08 7.45
CA GLY A 196 18.01 -19.17 6.47
C GLY A 196 17.09 -18.97 5.26
N SER A 197 16.78 -17.72 4.93
CA SER A 197 15.87 -17.33 3.86
C SER A 197 16.59 -17.16 2.52
N LYS A 198 15.92 -17.52 1.42
CA LYS A 198 16.37 -17.18 0.07
C LYS A 198 15.89 -15.78 -0.30
N THR A 199 16.75 -15.03 -0.96
CA THR A 199 16.44 -13.70 -1.49
C THR A 199 16.17 -13.74 -2.98
N TYR A 200 15.25 -12.89 -3.43
CA TYR A 200 14.90 -12.68 -4.83
C TYR A 200 14.83 -11.18 -5.09
N GLU A 201 15.84 -10.63 -5.74
CA GLU A 201 15.98 -9.21 -6.00
C GLU A 201 15.58 -8.87 -7.43
N LEU A 202 14.62 -7.95 -7.59
CA LEU A 202 14.26 -7.40 -8.89
C LEU A 202 15.45 -6.67 -9.52
N GLY A 203 15.73 -6.96 -10.78
CA GLY A 203 16.87 -6.45 -11.53
C GLY A 203 18.15 -7.30 -11.40
N LYS A 204 18.14 -8.35 -10.56
CA LYS A 204 19.25 -9.31 -10.41
C LYS A 204 18.81 -10.76 -10.58
N ASP A 205 17.94 -11.25 -9.70
CA ASP A 205 17.47 -12.64 -9.73
C ASP A 205 16.33 -12.84 -10.72
N PHE A 206 15.53 -11.82 -10.94
CA PHE A 206 14.47 -11.72 -11.94
C PHE A 206 14.39 -10.31 -12.48
N THR A 207 13.88 -10.15 -13.70
CA THR A 207 13.84 -8.85 -14.39
C THR A 207 12.47 -8.57 -15.01
N ALA A 208 12.21 -7.28 -15.25
CA ALA A 208 11.07 -6.80 -16.01
C ALA A 208 11.55 -5.80 -17.06
N GLU A 209 11.21 -6.03 -18.31
CA GLU A 209 11.66 -5.22 -19.46
C GLU A 209 10.46 -4.67 -20.22
N GLY A 210 10.34 -3.35 -20.28
CA GLY A 210 9.23 -2.66 -20.93
C GLY A 210 8.55 -1.61 -20.07
N SER A 211 7.29 -1.34 -20.35
CA SER A 211 6.48 -0.34 -19.64
C SER A 211 5.19 -0.95 -19.07
N SER A 212 4.41 -0.16 -18.35
CA SER A 212 3.09 -0.60 -17.85
C SER A 212 2.12 -1.00 -18.96
N HIS A 213 2.29 -0.48 -20.17
CA HIS A 213 1.47 -0.86 -21.34
C HIS A 213 1.82 -2.25 -21.88
N SER A 214 3.09 -2.64 -21.80
CA SER A 214 3.57 -3.97 -22.16
C SER A 214 4.98 -4.18 -21.63
N PHE A 215 5.16 -5.19 -20.81
CA PHE A 215 6.47 -5.62 -20.33
C PHE A 215 6.60 -7.14 -20.32
N ASP A 216 7.84 -7.61 -20.33
CA ASP A 216 8.18 -9.00 -20.19
C ASP A 216 8.80 -9.24 -18.82
N PHE A 217 8.33 -10.27 -18.12
CA PHE A 217 8.89 -10.74 -16.86
C PHE A 217 9.76 -11.97 -17.12
N ILE A 218 10.97 -12.00 -16.56
CA ILE A 218 11.95 -13.05 -16.78
C ILE A 218 12.49 -13.54 -15.44
N TYR A 219 12.33 -14.84 -15.18
CA TYR A 219 12.95 -15.54 -14.05
C TYR A 219 13.49 -16.89 -14.48
N LYS A 220 14.81 -17.08 -14.49
CA LYS A 220 15.49 -18.26 -15.03
C LYS A 220 15.04 -18.50 -16.48
N GLU A 221 14.53 -19.70 -16.77
CA GLU A 221 14.01 -20.08 -18.09
C GLU A 221 12.54 -19.68 -18.31
N GLN A 222 11.87 -19.18 -17.27
CA GLN A 222 10.48 -18.73 -17.35
C GLN A 222 10.41 -17.30 -17.87
N ARG A 223 9.60 -17.09 -18.90
CA ARG A 223 9.33 -15.78 -19.49
C ARG A 223 7.82 -15.59 -19.65
N LEU A 224 7.30 -14.53 -19.06
CA LEU A 224 5.94 -14.07 -19.28
C LEU A 224 6.01 -12.82 -20.15
N GLU A 225 5.55 -12.94 -21.39
CA GLU A 225 5.67 -11.87 -22.39
C GLU A 225 4.39 -11.05 -22.51
N GLY A 226 4.56 -9.77 -22.80
CA GLY A 226 3.46 -8.86 -23.16
C GLY A 226 2.47 -8.65 -22.01
N ILE A 227 2.95 -8.49 -20.78
CA ILE A 227 2.12 -8.19 -19.62
C ILE A 227 1.71 -6.72 -19.68
N ALA A 228 0.40 -6.45 -19.65
CA ALA A 228 -0.15 -5.11 -19.55
C ALA A 228 -0.74 -4.88 -18.16
N LEU A 229 -0.59 -3.68 -17.62
CA LEU A 229 -1.16 -3.27 -16.35
C LEU A 229 -2.31 -2.29 -16.54
N ALA A 230 -3.34 -2.40 -15.71
CA ALA A 230 -4.40 -1.39 -15.62
C ALA A 230 -3.90 -0.06 -15.04
N MET A 231 -2.90 -0.12 -14.16
CA MET A 231 -2.29 1.07 -13.54
C MET A 231 -1.01 1.47 -14.26
N ALA A 232 -0.90 2.73 -14.62
CA ALA A 232 0.25 3.28 -15.34
C ALA A 232 1.48 3.50 -14.44
N GLY A 233 2.66 3.46 -15.05
CA GLY A 233 3.91 3.85 -14.43
C GLY A 233 4.89 2.71 -14.17
N GLN A 234 6.17 3.05 -14.24
CA GLN A 234 7.26 2.07 -14.07
C GLN A 234 7.30 1.47 -12.66
N HIS A 235 6.90 2.21 -11.65
CA HIS A 235 6.76 1.71 -10.29
C HIS A 235 5.69 0.61 -10.17
N GLN A 236 4.63 0.66 -10.98
CA GLN A 236 3.62 -0.40 -11.02
C GLN A 236 4.15 -1.65 -11.71
N VAL A 237 5.03 -1.51 -12.71
CA VAL A 237 5.77 -2.63 -13.29
C VAL A 237 6.61 -3.33 -12.22
N ALA A 238 7.31 -2.56 -11.38
CA ALA A 238 8.08 -3.11 -10.27
C ALA A 238 7.19 -3.84 -9.24
N ASN A 239 6.11 -3.20 -8.78
CA ASN A 239 5.16 -3.81 -7.83
C ASN A 239 4.54 -5.10 -8.38
N ALA A 240 4.10 -5.08 -9.64
CA ALA A 240 3.56 -6.25 -10.32
C ALA A 240 4.60 -7.36 -10.47
N SER A 241 5.84 -7.03 -10.79
CA SER A 241 6.93 -8.00 -10.92
C SER A 241 7.24 -8.72 -9.60
N LEU A 242 7.19 -8.02 -8.47
CA LEU A 242 7.31 -8.65 -7.14
C LEU A 242 6.13 -9.59 -6.88
N ALA A 243 4.92 -9.19 -7.23
CA ALA A 243 3.73 -10.04 -7.12
C ALA A 243 3.81 -11.29 -8.03
N ILE A 244 4.29 -11.15 -9.26
CA ILE A 244 4.52 -12.27 -10.17
C ILE A 244 5.56 -13.23 -9.57
N MET A 245 6.69 -12.71 -9.08
CA MET A 245 7.72 -13.54 -8.47
C MET A 245 7.18 -14.34 -7.27
N ALA A 246 6.44 -13.68 -6.38
CA ALA A 246 5.80 -14.36 -5.26
C ALA A 246 4.81 -15.43 -5.72
N SER A 247 4.00 -15.13 -6.74
CA SER A 247 3.03 -16.07 -7.32
C SER A 247 3.71 -17.33 -7.87
N LEU A 248 4.83 -17.16 -8.57
CA LEU A 248 5.61 -18.28 -9.11
C LEU A 248 6.22 -19.14 -8.00
N LEU A 249 6.73 -18.54 -6.92
CA LEU A 249 7.26 -19.26 -5.77
C LEU A 249 6.18 -20.04 -5.01
N LEU A 250 4.97 -19.52 -4.96
CA LEU A 250 3.83 -20.13 -4.28
C LEU A 250 3.06 -21.13 -5.15
N GLN A 251 3.36 -21.23 -6.45
CA GLN A 251 2.61 -22.04 -7.42
C GLN A 251 2.55 -23.52 -7.05
N LYS A 252 3.57 -24.05 -6.37
CA LYS A 252 3.58 -25.42 -5.89
C LYS A 252 2.40 -25.73 -4.96
N ASP A 253 2.09 -24.81 -4.07
CA ASP A 253 1.00 -24.95 -3.10
C ASP A 253 -0.33 -24.37 -3.62
N TYR A 254 -0.25 -23.51 -4.64
CA TYR A 254 -1.39 -22.84 -5.29
C TYR A 254 -1.37 -23.07 -6.83
N PRO A 255 -1.56 -24.33 -7.29
CA PRO A 255 -1.31 -24.70 -8.69
C PRO A 255 -2.30 -24.10 -9.69
N LYS A 256 -3.44 -23.55 -9.25
CA LYS A 256 -4.38 -22.83 -10.13
C LYS A 256 -3.85 -21.48 -10.61
N VAL A 257 -2.80 -20.95 -9.99
CA VAL A 257 -2.15 -19.71 -10.41
C VAL A 257 -1.21 -20.02 -11.58
N THR A 258 -1.70 -19.83 -12.80
CA THR A 258 -0.94 -20.06 -14.04
C THR A 258 -0.37 -18.77 -14.62
N PRO A 259 0.67 -18.83 -15.46
CA PRO A 259 1.20 -17.63 -16.14
C PRO A 259 0.15 -16.83 -16.92
N GLU A 260 -0.75 -17.51 -17.61
CA GLU A 260 -1.82 -16.89 -18.40
C GLU A 260 -2.81 -16.17 -17.49
N LEU A 261 -3.17 -16.78 -16.37
CA LEU A 261 -4.05 -16.19 -15.36
C LEU A 261 -3.40 -14.95 -14.71
N ILE A 262 -2.11 -15.00 -14.42
CA ILE A 262 -1.35 -13.85 -13.87
C ILE A 262 -1.45 -12.65 -14.82
N LYS A 263 -1.21 -12.86 -16.12
CA LYS A 263 -1.30 -11.81 -17.13
C LYS A 263 -2.70 -11.20 -17.21
N ASP A 264 -3.72 -12.03 -17.26
CA ASP A 264 -5.10 -11.59 -17.35
C ASP A 264 -5.53 -10.82 -16.09
N ALA A 265 -5.18 -11.30 -14.91
CA ALA A 265 -5.47 -10.64 -13.64
C ALA A 265 -4.83 -9.24 -13.55
N LEU A 266 -3.56 -9.12 -13.91
CA LEU A 266 -2.82 -7.84 -13.86
C LEU A 266 -3.36 -6.80 -14.84
N ALA A 267 -3.92 -7.21 -15.96
CA ALA A 267 -4.57 -6.32 -16.92
C ALA A 267 -5.82 -5.60 -16.35
N HIS A 268 -6.39 -6.13 -15.27
CA HIS A 268 -7.59 -5.61 -14.62
C HIS A 268 -7.36 -5.13 -13.17
N ALA A 269 -6.17 -5.36 -12.60
CA ALA A 269 -5.86 -4.98 -11.23
C ALA A 269 -5.71 -3.46 -11.10
N SER A 270 -6.64 -2.81 -10.43
CA SER A 270 -6.63 -1.37 -10.11
C SER A 270 -6.65 -1.15 -8.61
N TRP A 271 -6.08 -0.05 -8.15
CA TRP A 271 -6.04 0.30 -6.74
C TRP A 271 -6.47 1.75 -6.54
N LEU A 272 -7.45 1.96 -5.67
CA LEU A 272 -8.02 3.29 -5.41
C LEU A 272 -6.95 4.26 -4.91
N GLY A 273 -7.03 5.50 -5.38
CA GLY A 273 -6.12 6.57 -5.00
C GLY A 273 -4.68 6.40 -5.52
N ARG A 274 -4.47 5.56 -6.54
CA ARG A 274 -3.19 5.40 -7.22
C ARG A 274 -3.38 5.69 -8.70
N THR A 275 -2.97 6.88 -9.14
CA THR A 275 -3.18 7.37 -10.51
C THR A 275 -4.61 7.12 -11.01
N GLU A 276 -5.57 7.33 -10.12
CA GLU A 276 -7.00 7.08 -10.38
C GLU A 276 -7.62 8.26 -11.10
N PHE A 277 -8.23 8.02 -12.24
CA PHE A 277 -9.01 9.04 -12.95
C PHE A 277 -10.44 9.06 -12.44
N LEU A 278 -10.85 10.19 -11.86
CA LEU A 278 -12.24 10.45 -11.44
C LEU A 278 -13.05 11.11 -12.56
N MET A 279 -12.39 11.82 -13.47
CA MET A 279 -12.93 12.40 -14.70
C MET A 279 -11.92 12.15 -15.82
N PRO A 280 -12.28 12.30 -17.10
CA PRO A 280 -11.35 12.01 -18.20
C PRO A 280 -10.00 12.73 -18.14
N ASN A 281 -9.93 13.87 -17.46
CA ASN A 281 -8.74 14.70 -17.30
C ASN A 281 -8.46 15.12 -15.85
N LEU A 282 -9.10 14.49 -14.87
CA LEU A 282 -8.86 14.69 -13.44
C LEU A 282 -8.35 13.41 -12.78
N MET A 283 -7.08 13.42 -12.42
CA MET A 283 -6.39 12.33 -11.73
C MET A 283 -6.24 12.64 -10.23
N ILE A 284 -6.45 11.64 -9.39
CA ILE A 284 -6.01 11.67 -7.99
C ILE A 284 -4.89 10.67 -7.75
N ASP A 285 -3.93 11.04 -6.91
CA ASP A 285 -2.83 10.16 -6.50
C ASP A 285 -2.43 10.40 -5.05
N GLY A 286 -2.24 9.34 -4.30
CA GLY A 286 -1.91 9.37 -2.87
C GLY A 286 -0.42 9.56 -2.56
N ALA A 287 0.37 10.16 -3.43
CA ALA A 287 1.76 10.50 -3.15
C ALA A 287 1.84 11.45 -1.95
N HIS A 288 2.66 11.12 -0.96
CA HIS A 288 2.68 11.80 0.34
C HIS A 288 4.06 11.84 1.02
N ASN A 289 5.11 11.47 0.31
CA ASN A 289 6.52 11.60 0.71
C ASN A 289 7.37 11.90 -0.52
N ASN A 290 8.65 12.24 -0.31
CA ASN A 290 9.53 12.65 -1.41
C ASN A 290 9.67 11.60 -2.50
N GLU A 291 9.78 10.33 -2.12
CA GLU A 291 9.95 9.22 -3.06
C GLU A 291 8.69 8.99 -3.90
N SER A 292 7.50 8.99 -3.27
CA SER A 292 6.24 8.81 -3.99
C SER A 292 5.90 10.01 -4.88
N VAL A 293 6.23 11.22 -4.45
CA VAL A 293 6.11 12.44 -5.29
C VAL A 293 7.03 12.34 -6.50
N LYS A 294 8.28 11.91 -6.31
CA LYS A 294 9.20 11.68 -7.44
C LYS A 294 8.64 10.68 -8.45
N VAL A 295 8.09 9.59 -7.97
CA VAL A 295 7.44 8.57 -8.81
C VAL A 295 6.26 9.15 -9.60
N LEU A 296 5.41 9.96 -8.96
CA LEU A 296 4.31 10.66 -9.63
C LEU A 296 4.84 11.61 -10.72
N ILE A 297 5.88 12.38 -10.43
CA ILE A 297 6.52 13.30 -11.40
C ILE A 297 7.09 12.54 -12.59
N ASP A 298 7.78 11.43 -12.34
CA ASP A 298 8.34 10.59 -13.42
C ASP A 298 7.22 10.04 -14.32
N LEU A 299 6.09 9.64 -13.75
CA LEU A 299 4.89 9.24 -14.48
C LEU A 299 4.33 10.39 -15.33
N LEU A 300 4.14 11.57 -14.74
CA LEU A 300 3.60 12.74 -15.44
C LEU A 300 4.48 13.15 -16.63
N ARG A 301 5.80 13.07 -16.45
CA ARG A 301 6.76 13.38 -17.53
C ARG A 301 6.80 12.33 -18.63
N SER A 302 6.61 11.06 -18.31
CA SER A 302 6.68 9.97 -19.29
C SER A 302 5.38 9.79 -20.08
N GLU A 303 4.24 9.88 -19.41
CA GLU A 303 2.93 9.54 -19.97
C GLU A 303 2.12 10.78 -20.42
N TYR A 304 2.41 11.96 -19.84
CA TYR A 304 1.61 13.19 -20.02
C TYR A 304 2.48 14.42 -20.35
N ALA A 305 3.62 14.20 -21.01
CA ALA A 305 4.56 15.27 -21.38
C ALA A 305 3.97 16.33 -22.34
N ASP A 306 2.93 15.97 -23.07
CA ASP A 306 2.22 16.82 -24.02
C ASP A 306 1.07 17.63 -23.38
N LYS A 307 0.79 17.39 -22.08
CA LYS A 307 -0.31 18.05 -21.38
C LYS A 307 0.16 19.27 -20.59
N ASP A 308 -0.69 20.28 -20.54
CA ASP A 308 -0.59 21.36 -19.56
C ASP A 308 -1.16 20.85 -18.23
N ILE A 309 -0.31 20.81 -17.19
CA ILE A 309 -0.64 20.17 -15.91
C ILE A 309 -0.95 21.23 -14.87
N GLU A 310 -2.11 21.14 -14.24
CA GLU A 310 -2.50 21.88 -13.06
C GLU A 310 -2.59 20.94 -11.84
N LEU A 311 -1.91 21.31 -10.75
CA LEU A 311 -1.83 20.51 -9.53
C LEU A 311 -2.54 21.19 -8.36
N LEU A 312 -3.30 20.40 -7.61
CA LEU A 312 -3.79 20.78 -6.28
C LEU A 312 -3.14 19.90 -5.23
N PHE A 313 -2.57 20.53 -4.21
CA PHE A 313 -1.84 19.85 -3.15
C PHE A 313 -2.40 20.17 -1.77
N ALA A 314 -2.58 19.15 -0.95
CA ALA A 314 -2.75 19.29 0.50
C ALA A 314 -2.13 18.08 1.22
N ALA A 315 -1.54 18.33 2.38
CA ALA A 315 -0.81 17.32 3.12
C ALA A 315 -1.04 17.43 4.64
N ILE A 316 -0.53 16.45 5.37
CA ILE A 316 -0.44 16.48 6.83
C ILE A 316 0.93 17.01 7.27
N ASP A 317 1.00 17.65 8.45
CA ASP A 317 2.16 18.38 8.95
C ASP A 317 3.39 17.53 9.31
N THR A 318 3.23 16.21 9.35
CA THR A 318 4.33 15.26 9.61
C THR A 318 5.18 14.95 8.38
N LYS A 319 4.87 15.54 7.23
CA LYS A 319 5.53 15.25 5.94
C LYS A 319 6.50 16.37 5.52
N PRO A 320 7.48 16.08 4.65
CA PRO A 320 8.45 17.06 4.18
C PRO A 320 7.85 17.99 3.11
N ILE A 321 6.95 18.88 3.53
CA ILE A 321 6.10 19.71 2.66
C ILE A 321 6.90 20.53 1.65
N ASP A 322 7.92 21.26 2.10
CA ASP A 322 8.68 22.19 1.25
C ASP A 322 9.37 21.46 0.10
N SER A 323 9.96 20.29 0.37
CA SER A 323 10.63 19.51 -0.66
C SER A 323 9.65 18.83 -1.62
N MET A 324 8.48 18.42 -1.14
CA MET A 324 7.40 17.87 -1.99
C MET A 324 6.87 18.94 -2.94
N LEU A 325 6.59 20.14 -2.44
CA LEU A 325 6.12 21.28 -3.25
C LEU A 325 7.15 21.66 -4.31
N ALA A 326 8.43 21.77 -3.95
CA ALA A 326 9.51 22.10 -4.88
C ALA A 326 9.65 21.06 -6.01
N GLN A 327 9.40 19.81 -5.74
CA GLN A 327 9.37 18.77 -6.76
C GLN A 327 8.16 18.90 -7.68
N LEU A 328 6.94 19.07 -7.14
CA LEU A 328 5.69 19.15 -7.90
C LEU A 328 5.65 20.39 -8.81
N GLU A 329 6.16 21.53 -8.34
CA GLU A 329 6.29 22.77 -9.11
C GLU A 329 7.06 22.58 -10.43
N SER A 330 7.91 21.55 -10.53
CA SER A 330 8.70 21.26 -11.74
C SER A 330 7.89 20.66 -12.91
N VAL A 331 6.63 20.29 -12.68
CA VAL A 331 5.81 19.61 -13.72
C VAL A 331 4.52 20.33 -14.08
N GLY A 332 4.12 21.35 -13.34
CA GLY A 332 2.90 22.09 -13.65
C GLY A 332 2.60 23.24 -12.70
N ASP A 333 1.51 23.94 -12.97
CA ASP A 333 0.99 25.00 -12.10
C ASP A 333 0.47 24.45 -10.80
N LEU A 334 1.07 24.87 -9.67
CA LEU A 334 0.79 24.32 -8.33
C LEU A 334 -0.04 25.27 -7.49
N THR A 335 -1.18 24.78 -7.00
CA THR A 335 -2.04 25.42 -6.01
C THR A 335 -2.06 24.58 -4.75
N VAL A 336 -2.06 25.21 -3.58
CA VAL A 336 -2.17 24.54 -2.28
C VAL A 336 -3.50 24.82 -1.61
N THR A 337 -3.99 23.84 -0.84
CA THR A 337 -5.21 23.97 -0.05
C THR A 337 -5.07 23.30 1.31
N SER A 338 -6.10 23.35 2.12
CA SER A 338 -6.24 22.59 3.36
C SER A 338 -7.47 21.68 3.27
N PHE A 339 -7.55 20.70 4.16
CA PHE A 339 -8.69 19.77 4.23
C PHE A 339 -9.02 19.44 5.68
N GLU A 340 -10.19 18.86 5.92
CA GLU A 340 -10.66 18.53 7.26
C GLU A 340 -9.96 17.25 7.77
N TYR A 341 -8.86 17.45 8.47
CA TYR A 341 -8.13 16.38 9.14
C TYR A 341 -7.32 16.97 10.33
N PRO A 342 -7.19 16.28 11.47
CA PRO A 342 -6.55 16.85 12.67
C PRO A 342 -5.17 17.45 12.42
N ASN A 343 -4.35 16.81 11.62
CA ASN A 343 -2.97 17.20 11.33
C ASN A 343 -2.81 17.78 9.91
N SER A 344 -3.90 18.24 9.27
CA SER A 344 -3.77 18.89 7.96
C SER A 344 -3.02 20.21 8.06
N VAL A 345 -2.13 20.46 7.11
CA VAL A 345 -1.43 21.74 7.00
C VAL A 345 -2.44 22.84 6.70
N LYS A 346 -2.44 23.89 7.52
CA LYS A 346 -3.31 25.07 7.34
C LYS A 346 -2.73 26.00 6.28
N LEU A 347 -3.59 26.73 5.57
CA LEU A 347 -3.18 27.61 4.46
C LEU A 347 -2.08 28.62 4.87
N ASP A 348 -2.17 29.18 6.06
CA ASP A 348 -1.18 30.14 6.59
C ASP A 348 0.21 29.53 6.89
N LYS A 349 0.33 28.20 6.81
CA LYS A 349 1.59 27.46 7.00
C LYS A 349 2.30 27.12 5.70
N TYR A 350 1.61 27.25 4.55
CA TYR A 350 2.27 27.10 3.27
C TYR A 350 3.08 28.34 2.89
N PRO A 351 4.18 28.21 2.13
CA PRO A 351 4.90 29.36 1.59
C PRO A 351 3.98 30.27 0.79
N VAL A 352 4.05 31.58 1.03
CA VAL A 352 3.20 32.60 0.39
C VAL A 352 3.42 32.73 -1.14
N THR A 353 4.45 32.11 -1.67
CA THR A 353 4.77 32.07 -3.10
C THR A 353 3.84 31.17 -3.89
N TYR A 354 3.18 30.20 -3.26
CA TYR A 354 2.25 29.29 -3.92
C TYR A 354 0.84 29.89 -4.00
N LYS A 355 0.15 29.63 -5.11
CA LYS A 355 -1.27 29.91 -5.24
C LYS A 355 -2.04 29.17 -4.14
N GLN A 356 -3.04 29.80 -3.55
CA GLN A 356 -3.84 29.22 -2.48
C GLN A 356 -5.31 29.26 -2.83
N VAL A 357 -6.04 28.23 -2.44
CA VAL A 357 -7.50 28.17 -2.53
C VAL A 357 -8.07 27.67 -1.18
N SER A 358 -9.25 28.15 -0.82
CA SER A 358 -9.86 27.84 0.48
C SER A 358 -10.11 26.35 0.71
N ASP A 359 -10.57 25.68 -0.35
CA ASP A 359 -10.95 24.28 -0.34
C ASP A 359 -10.85 23.68 -1.76
N PHE A 360 -10.86 22.33 -1.83
CA PHE A 360 -10.72 21.62 -3.10
C PHE A 360 -11.98 21.71 -3.97
N GLN A 361 -13.14 21.88 -3.38
CA GLN A 361 -14.40 22.03 -4.09
C GLN A 361 -14.35 23.27 -4.98
N THR A 362 -14.00 24.39 -4.38
CA THR A 362 -13.81 25.67 -5.11
C THR A 362 -12.79 25.52 -6.25
N TRP A 363 -11.66 24.87 -6.00
CA TRP A 363 -10.65 24.66 -7.04
C TRP A 363 -11.17 23.80 -8.19
N ILE A 364 -11.89 22.73 -7.89
CA ILE A 364 -12.46 21.85 -8.93
C ILE A 364 -13.50 22.63 -9.76
N GLU A 365 -14.41 23.34 -9.10
CA GLU A 365 -15.47 24.10 -9.76
C GLU A 365 -14.94 25.24 -10.65
N GLU A 366 -13.86 25.91 -10.24
CA GLU A 366 -13.28 27.04 -10.96
C GLU A 366 -12.28 26.65 -12.06
N HIS A 367 -11.56 25.54 -11.90
CA HIS A 367 -10.43 25.19 -12.79
C HIS A 367 -10.72 23.97 -13.66
N VAL A 368 -11.38 22.95 -13.12
CA VAL A 368 -11.54 21.69 -13.87
C VAL A 368 -12.65 21.82 -14.92
N THR A 369 -12.23 21.87 -16.16
CA THR A 369 -13.13 21.83 -17.31
C THR A 369 -13.04 20.45 -17.95
N ALA A 370 -14.14 19.70 -17.90
CA ALA A 370 -14.21 18.39 -18.52
C ALA A 370 -13.89 18.48 -20.03
N ASN A 371 -13.01 17.60 -20.50
CA ASN A 371 -12.63 17.49 -21.90
C ASN A 371 -11.82 18.67 -22.51
N ASP A 372 -11.19 19.51 -21.69
CA ASP A 372 -10.12 20.36 -22.19
C ASP A 372 -8.80 19.57 -22.35
N ASP A 373 -7.76 20.19 -22.93
CA ASP A 373 -6.47 19.52 -23.16
C ASP A 373 -5.56 19.48 -21.94
N LYS A 374 -6.02 19.98 -20.80
CA LYS A 374 -5.26 19.98 -19.56
C LYS A 374 -5.39 18.67 -18.80
N LEU A 375 -4.40 18.39 -17.97
CA LEU A 375 -4.45 17.34 -16.97
C LEU A 375 -4.47 17.98 -15.58
N TYR A 376 -5.49 17.68 -14.82
CA TYR A 376 -5.64 18.12 -13.44
C TYR A 376 -5.22 16.99 -12.51
N VAL A 377 -4.35 17.27 -11.54
CA VAL A 377 -3.81 16.26 -10.61
C VAL A 377 -3.99 16.73 -9.17
N ILE A 378 -4.66 15.94 -8.36
CA ILE A 378 -4.85 16.21 -6.93
C ILE A 378 -4.04 15.20 -6.12
N THR A 379 -3.16 15.68 -5.23
CA THR A 379 -2.21 14.84 -4.51
C THR A 379 -1.78 15.43 -3.16
N GLY A 380 -0.92 14.72 -2.42
CA GLY A 380 -0.26 15.15 -1.19
C GLY A 380 -0.62 14.35 0.06
N SER A 381 -1.78 13.69 0.09
CA SER A 381 -2.19 12.83 1.20
C SER A 381 -3.29 11.86 0.77
N LEU A 382 -3.20 10.61 1.21
CA LEU A 382 -4.28 9.63 1.04
C LEU A 382 -5.59 10.09 1.69
N TYR A 383 -5.51 10.72 2.86
CA TYR A 383 -6.70 11.27 3.54
C TYR A 383 -7.34 12.40 2.75
N PHE A 384 -6.52 13.25 2.12
CA PHE A 384 -7.01 14.34 1.28
C PHE A 384 -7.71 13.81 0.03
N ILE A 385 -7.07 12.97 -0.73
CA ILE A 385 -7.65 12.46 -1.98
C ILE A 385 -8.87 11.57 -1.73
N SER A 386 -8.99 10.94 -0.58
CA SER A 386 -10.20 10.18 -0.21
C SER A 386 -11.41 11.09 -0.06
N GLN A 387 -11.24 12.28 0.53
CA GLN A 387 -12.32 13.28 0.64
C GLN A 387 -12.71 13.83 -0.74
N VAL A 388 -11.72 14.12 -1.58
CA VAL A 388 -11.96 14.54 -2.98
C VAL A 388 -12.75 13.49 -3.74
N ARG A 389 -12.31 12.24 -3.68
CA ARG A 389 -12.97 11.11 -4.33
C ARG A 389 -14.43 10.95 -3.89
N LYS A 390 -14.65 10.97 -2.59
CA LYS A 390 -16.00 10.86 -2.02
C LYS A 390 -16.90 11.98 -2.55
N TRP A 391 -16.44 13.22 -2.48
CA TRP A 391 -17.21 14.38 -2.91
C TRP A 391 -17.58 14.30 -4.40
N ILE A 392 -16.65 13.97 -5.29
CA ILE A 392 -16.91 13.86 -6.74
C ILE A 392 -17.97 12.77 -7.03
N LEU A 393 -17.82 11.59 -6.43
CA LEU A 393 -18.77 10.49 -6.65
C LEU A 393 -20.17 10.79 -6.10
N GLU A 394 -20.29 11.56 -5.02
CA GLU A 394 -21.55 12.04 -4.50
C GLU A 394 -22.22 13.04 -5.46
N GLN A 395 -21.46 13.91 -6.15
CA GLN A 395 -22.01 14.81 -7.17
C GLN A 395 -22.55 14.05 -8.38
N GLU A 396 -21.83 13.03 -8.87
CA GLU A 396 -22.28 12.19 -9.98
C GLU A 396 -23.55 11.39 -9.66
N SER A 397 -23.71 10.97 -8.40
CA SER A 397 -24.90 10.22 -7.95
C SER A 397 -26.12 11.11 -7.74
N ALA A 398 -25.95 12.44 -7.66
CA ALA A 398 -27.03 13.41 -7.45
C ALA A 398 -27.63 13.95 -8.77
N VAL A 399 -27.04 13.61 -9.92
CA VAL A 399 -27.51 13.93 -11.28
C VAL A 399 -28.20 12.73 -11.89
#